data_6de8b95f1692352ac776f910f22d71ed
#
_entry.id   6de8b95f1692352ac776f910f22d71ed
#
_cell.length_a   1.000
_cell.length_b   1.000
_cell.length_c   1.000
_cell.angle_alpha   90.00
_cell.angle_beta   90.00
_cell.angle_gamma   90.00
#
_symmetry.space_group_name_H-M   'P 1'
#
loop_
_entity.id
_entity.type
_entity.pdbx_description
1 polymer ?
#
loop_
_entity_poly.entity_id
_entity_poly.type
_entity_poly.pdbx_seq_one_letter_code
_entity_poly.pdbx_strand_id
1 'polypeptide(L)'
;MAYHDSMAAGKRFASSTNMRKFSIPVASSMSGSEEDLPPFPEPEISSIKLDTKPGAKICYTYYPASTSRKNHSNPFSQTMIVYLNGIMSSRTSWDRSIHSFLEKRIIGQLPYPGLLSYDRYGQGDSDRDPTDKEQPPCHGHDAMAAVQDLRQLIEDIWRDHLDLTKPTHFPCLIFVCNSIGCAIARLFAQQYPRIVSGLLFLDSIMANSDSQSFWPDPDAPDFNSQILPHGVTEDDVRETRRKYKEYFHPEVPNMEGLSRRNLAKLLPHADLPQLEGYLGRGPYLTVVGHDWETFAQQSLTGSLRTPKILTMTYANPAWRRYNEGLVKITDEGRAIGPIVAVGCGHFIQNDGPEFVSDELVSLLDRVVNRVEQVSERDGSSSVGIFDG
;
A
#
# COMPACT_ATOMS: atom_id res chain seq x y z
N MET A 1 8.85 -21.15 8.09
CA MET A 1 7.91 -22.20 7.69
C MET A 1 6.57 -22.11 8.40
N ALA A 2 6.48 -21.83 9.69
CA ALA A 2 5.20 -21.80 10.42
C ALA A 2 4.26 -20.61 10.10
N TYR A 3 4.73 -19.54 9.48
CA TYR A 3 3.94 -18.33 9.20
C TYR A 3 3.16 -18.42 7.88
N HIS A 4 3.66 -19.16 6.90
CA HIS A 4 3.01 -19.36 5.59
C HIS A 4 1.87 -20.41 5.62
N ASP A 5 2.01 -21.46 6.45
CA ASP A 5 1.03 -22.56 6.46
C ASP A 5 -0.27 -22.24 7.23
N SER A 6 -0.27 -21.23 8.10
CA SER A 6 -1.46 -20.85 8.87
C SER A 6 -2.47 -19.98 8.11
N MET A 7 -2.07 -19.35 6.99
CA MET A 7 -2.93 -18.44 6.22
C MET A 7 -3.56 -19.08 4.96
N ALA A 8 -3.14 -20.28 4.55
CA ALA A 8 -3.62 -20.95 3.35
C ALA A 8 -4.86 -21.86 3.54
N ALA A 9 -5.36 -22.06 4.76
CA ALA A 9 -6.48 -22.97 5.05
C ALA A 9 -7.84 -22.27 5.15
N GLY A 10 -8.19 -21.46 4.16
CA GLY A 10 -9.56 -20.94 3.96
C GLY A 10 -10.48 -21.99 3.37
N LYS A 11 -11.03 -22.89 4.17
CA LYS A 11 -12.13 -23.79 3.76
C LYS A 11 -13.38 -22.97 3.46
N ARG A 12 -13.91 -23.12 2.24
CA ARG A 12 -15.19 -22.60 1.79
C ARG A 12 -16.31 -23.09 2.71
N PHE A 13 -16.91 -22.21 3.48
CA PHE A 13 -18.23 -22.39 4.07
C PHE A 13 -19.23 -21.58 3.24
N ALA A 14 -20.10 -22.30 2.52
CA ALA A 14 -21.29 -21.71 1.93
C ALA A 14 -22.29 -21.42 3.05
N SER A 15 -22.54 -20.16 3.34
CA SER A 15 -23.64 -19.70 4.16
C SER A 15 -24.57 -18.87 3.29
N SER A 16 -25.78 -19.42 3.09
CA SER A 16 -26.90 -18.72 2.45
C SER A 16 -27.44 -17.68 3.41
N THR A 17 -27.21 -16.41 3.16
CA THR A 17 -27.90 -15.32 3.85
C THR A 17 -28.44 -14.34 2.81
N ASN A 18 -29.76 -14.10 2.88
CA ASN A 18 -30.54 -13.23 2.03
C ASN A 18 -29.92 -11.83 1.91
N MET A 19 -29.29 -11.52 0.81
CA MET A 19 -28.94 -10.17 0.42
C MET A 19 -30.16 -9.49 -0.22
N ARG A 20 -30.64 -8.41 0.38
CA ARG A 20 -31.54 -7.48 -0.28
C ARG A 20 -30.84 -6.91 -1.52
N LYS A 21 -31.40 -7.21 -2.68
CA LYS A 21 -30.99 -6.62 -3.96
C LYS A 21 -31.27 -5.12 -3.92
N PHE A 22 -30.22 -4.30 -3.83
CA PHE A 22 -30.31 -2.92 -4.26
C PHE A 22 -30.27 -2.92 -5.79
N SER A 23 -31.39 -2.57 -6.41
CA SER A 23 -31.49 -2.36 -7.85
C SER A 23 -30.82 -1.04 -8.18
N ILE A 24 -29.65 -1.09 -8.80
CA ILE A 24 -29.06 0.05 -9.50
C ILE A 24 -29.91 0.26 -10.76
N PRO A 25 -30.33 1.50 -11.09
CA PRO A 25 -31.03 1.75 -12.35
C PRO A 25 -30.11 1.36 -13.50
N VAL A 26 -30.53 0.42 -14.30
CA VAL A 26 -29.88 0.06 -15.56
C VAL A 26 -29.97 1.27 -16.47
N ALA A 27 -28.83 1.94 -16.67
CA ALA A 27 -28.68 2.89 -17.76
C ALA A 27 -28.96 2.16 -19.07
N SER A 28 -29.79 2.77 -19.90
CA SER A 28 -30.26 2.30 -21.19
C SER A 28 -29.12 1.69 -22.02
N SER A 29 -29.38 0.49 -22.54
CA SER A 29 -28.58 -0.28 -23.47
C SER A 29 -27.87 0.57 -24.54
N MET A 30 -26.57 0.78 -24.39
CA MET A 30 -25.68 1.03 -25.51
C MET A 30 -25.28 -0.34 -26.08
N SER A 31 -25.79 -0.70 -27.22
CA SER A 31 -25.37 -1.86 -27.99
C SER A 31 -24.00 -1.60 -28.64
N GLY A 32 -22.93 -1.67 -27.84
CA GLY A 32 -21.58 -1.87 -28.33
C GLY A 32 -21.28 -3.36 -28.26
N SER A 33 -20.85 -3.96 -29.35
CA SER A 33 -20.42 -5.34 -29.39
C SER A 33 -19.18 -5.53 -28.50
N GLU A 34 -19.05 -6.67 -27.81
CA GLU A 34 -17.86 -7.07 -27.02
C GLU A 34 -16.55 -6.99 -27.83
N GLU A 35 -16.64 -6.92 -29.18
CA GLU A 35 -15.51 -6.82 -30.10
C GLU A 35 -14.80 -5.45 -30.10
N ASP A 36 -15.35 -4.39 -29.45
CA ASP A 36 -14.79 -3.04 -29.46
C ASP A 36 -13.95 -2.65 -28.23
N LEU A 37 -13.86 -3.55 -27.24
CA LEU A 37 -13.02 -3.28 -26.05
C LEU A 37 -11.55 -3.51 -26.38
N PRO A 38 -10.63 -2.66 -25.87
CA PRO A 38 -9.20 -2.89 -26.01
C PRO A 38 -8.83 -4.21 -25.31
N PRO A 39 -7.84 -4.96 -25.83
CA PRO A 39 -7.36 -6.16 -25.17
C PRO A 39 -6.76 -5.83 -23.81
N PHE A 40 -6.84 -6.79 -22.89
CA PHE A 40 -6.17 -6.68 -21.60
C PHE A 40 -4.65 -6.59 -21.84
N PRO A 41 -3.92 -5.70 -21.15
CA PRO A 41 -2.49 -5.54 -21.37
C PRO A 41 -1.73 -6.79 -20.92
N GLU A 42 -0.83 -7.27 -21.76
CA GLU A 42 0.09 -8.35 -21.39
C GLU A 42 1.13 -7.81 -20.39
N PRO A 43 1.31 -8.44 -19.23
CA PRO A 43 2.33 -8.03 -18.28
C PRO A 43 3.73 -8.43 -18.74
N GLU A 44 4.69 -7.56 -18.53
CA GLU A 44 6.09 -7.92 -18.53
C GLU A 44 6.46 -8.50 -17.16
N ILE A 45 6.76 -9.78 -17.08
CA ILE A 45 7.28 -10.44 -15.88
C ILE A 45 8.77 -10.64 -16.08
N SER A 46 9.59 -9.93 -15.32
CA SER A 46 11.03 -9.89 -15.54
C SER A 46 11.81 -9.67 -14.23
N SER A 47 13.11 -9.55 -14.35
CA SER A 47 14.00 -9.20 -13.24
C SER A 47 15.09 -8.25 -13.68
N ILE A 48 15.52 -7.38 -12.77
CA ILE A 48 16.56 -6.39 -12.99
C ILE A 48 17.60 -6.46 -11.88
N LYS A 49 18.84 -6.13 -12.21
CA LYS A 49 19.93 -5.92 -11.26
C LYS A 49 20.19 -4.44 -11.13
N LEU A 50 20.08 -3.93 -9.92
CA LEU A 50 20.36 -2.52 -9.67
C LEU A 50 21.86 -2.25 -9.79
N ASP A 51 22.25 -1.10 -10.32
CA ASP A 51 23.65 -0.70 -10.45
C ASP A 51 24.38 -0.68 -9.09
N THR A 52 23.66 -0.31 -8.03
CA THR A 52 24.18 -0.32 -6.65
C THR A 52 24.34 -1.73 -6.08
N LYS A 53 23.67 -2.74 -6.66
CA LYS A 53 23.63 -4.13 -6.19
C LYS A 53 23.70 -5.13 -7.35
N PRO A 54 24.76 -5.08 -8.21
CA PRO A 54 24.82 -5.85 -9.46
C PRO A 54 24.88 -7.37 -9.27
N GLY A 55 25.14 -7.82 -8.03
CA GLY A 55 25.23 -9.24 -7.67
C GLY A 55 23.87 -9.92 -7.45
N ALA A 56 22.77 -9.17 -7.36
CA ALA A 56 21.46 -9.69 -7.01
C ALA A 56 20.35 -9.08 -7.90
N LYS A 57 19.29 -9.84 -8.15
CA LYS A 57 18.16 -9.41 -8.97
C LYS A 57 16.95 -9.09 -8.13
N ILE A 58 16.18 -8.09 -8.58
CA ILE A 58 14.83 -7.80 -8.14
C ILE A 58 13.86 -8.28 -9.22
N CYS A 59 12.84 -9.05 -8.82
CA CYS A 59 11.79 -9.54 -9.71
C CYS A 59 10.58 -8.58 -9.66
N TYR A 60 10.02 -8.31 -10.85
CA TYR A 60 8.91 -7.39 -10.98
C TYR A 60 7.88 -7.87 -12.02
N THR A 61 6.70 -7.29 -11.97
CA THR A 61 5.65 -7.37 -12.99
C THR A 61 5.27 -5.94 -13.37
N TYR A 62 5.36 -5.62 -14.65
CA TYR A 62 5.00 -4.32 -15.19
C TYR A 62 3.90 -4.46 -16.23
N TYR A 63 2.85 -3.65 -16.10
CA TYR A 63 1.81 -3.48 -17.10
C TYR A 63 1.98 -2.13 -17.77
N PRO A 64 2.10 -2.08 -19.10
CA PRO A 64 2.28 -0.82 -19.81
C PRO A 64 1.04 0.07 -19.69
N ALA A 65 1.25 1.38 -19.73
CA ALA A 65 0.17 2.35 -19.76
C ALA A 65 -0.71 2.16 -21.01
N SER A 66 -2.00 2.53 -20.90
CA SER A 66 -2.89 2.49 -22.05
C SER A 66 -2.34 3.36 -23.20
N THR A 67 -2.46 2.87 -24.44
CA THR A 67 -2.09 3.65 -25.62
C THR A 67 -3.05 4.83 -25.81
N SER A 68 -2.54 5.93 -26.37
CA SER A 68 -3.37 7.06 -26.77
C SER A 68 -4.38 6.64 -27.83
N ARG A 69 -5.66 7.00 -27.66
CA ARG A 69 -6.69 6.81 -28.69
C ARG A 69 -6.62 7.90 -29.74
N LYS A 70 -7.18 7.65 -30.94
CA LYS A 70 -7.32 8.66 -31.99
C LYS A 70 -7.94 9.93 -31.38
N ASN A 71 -7.16 11.01 -31.31
CA ASN A 71 -7.49 12.36 -30.84
C ASN A 71 -7.43 12.64 -29.32
N HIS A 72 -7.02 11.67 -28.45
CA HIS A 72 -6.83 11.95 -27.03
C HIS A 72 -5.51 11.32 -26.54
N SER A 73 -4.61 12.15 -26.04
CA SER A 73 -3.39 11.67 -25.36
C SER A 73 -3.76 11.04 -24.01
N ASN A 74 -3.04 9.99 -23.62
CA ASN A 74 -3.21 9.43 -22.27
C ASN A 74 -2.69 10.46 -21.24
N PRO A 75 -3.54 11.03 -20.37
CA PRO A 75 -3.12 12.00 -19.36
C PRO A 75 -2.15 11.41 -18.34
N PHE A 76 -2.08 10.08 -18.26
CA PHE A 76 -1.19 9.33 -17.37
C PHE A 76 0.10 8.85 -18.05
N SER A 77 0.42 9.32 -19.26
CA SER A 77 1.62 8.86 -19.98
C SER A 77 2.93 9.06 -19.22
N GLN A 78 2.95 9.96 -18.23
CA GLN A 78 4.09 10.22 -17.36
C GLN A 78 3.81 9.84 -15.88
N THR A 79 2.87 8.94 -15.66
CA THR A 79 2.49 8.48 -14.32
C THR A 79 2.76 6.98 -14.18
N MET A 80 3.25 6.56 -13.05
CA MET A 80 3.41 5.15 -12.70
C MET A 80 2.73 4.87 -11.35
N ILE A 81 1.90 3.82 -11.29
CA ILE A 81 1.40 3.26 -10.05
C ILE A 81 2.37 2.17 -9.61
N VAL A 82 2.84 2.23 -8.36
CA VAL A 82 3.77 1.26 -7.79
C VAL A 82 3.15 0.63 -6.56
N TYR A 83 3.14 -0.71 -6.52
CA TYR A 83 2.58 -1.50 -5.43
C TYR A 83 3.68 -1.93 -4.46
N LEU A 84 3.52 -1.58 -3.18
CA LEU A 84 4.51 -1.83 -2.12
C LEU A 84 3.98 -2.87 -1.13
N ASN A 85 4.64 -4.02 -1.12
CA ASN A 85 4.26 -5.18 -0.31
C ASN A 85 4.40 -4.93 1.19
N GLY A 86 3.59 -5.63 2.01
CA GLY A 86 3.86 -5.88 3.41
C GLY A 86 5.18 -6.64 3.62
N ILE A 87 5.60 -6.82 4.88
CA ILE A 87 6.79 -7.61 5.20
C ILE A 87 6.57 -9.08 4.81
N MET A 88 7.57 -9.72 4.20
CA MET A 88 7.53 -11.12 3.73
C MET A 88 6.37 -11.45 2.77
N SER A 89 5.73 -10.43 2.18
CA SER A 89 4.70 -10.62 1.15
C SER A 89 5.34 -10.60 -0.24
N SER A 90 4.67 -11.23 -1.21
CA SER A 90 5.10 -11.24 -2.62
C SER A 90 4.31 -10.24 -3.45
N ARG A 91 4.91 -9.78 -4.57
CA ARG A 91 4.26 -8.94 -5.59
C ARG A 91 2.95 -9.53 -6.10
N THR A 92 2.85 -10.87 -6.14
CA THR A 92 1.66 -11.58 -6.60
C THR A 92 0.44 -11.38 -5.70
N SER A 93 0.61 -10.86 -4.47
CA SER A 93 -0.52 -10.50 -3.60
C SER A 93 -1.36 -9.36 -4.18
N TRP A 94 -0.86 -8.64 -5.17
CA TRP A 94 -1.54 -7.53 -5.85
C TRP A 94 -2.27 -7.94 -7.13
N ASP A 95 -2.01 -9.14 -7.68
CA ASP A 95 -2.50 -9.56 -9.00
C ASP A 95 -4.01 -9.37 -9.16
N ARG A 96 -4.80 -9.76 -8.15
CA ARG A 96 -6.26 -9.62 -8.18
C ARG A 96 -6.71 -8.16 -8.17
N SER A 97 -6.05 -7.31 -7.38
CA SER A 97 -6.36 -5.88 -7.32
C SER A 97 -5.96 -5.14 -8.60
N ILE A 98 -4.81 -5.51 -9.18
CA ILE A 98 -4.35 -4.98 -10.48
C ILE A 98 -5.32 -5.40 -11.58
N HIS A 99 -5.70 -6.67 -11.62
CA HIS A 99 -6.63 -7.17 -12.63
C HIS A 99 -7.98 -6.46 -12.56
N SER A 100 -8.57 -6.35 -11.36
CA SER A 100 -9.82 -5.63 -11.14
C SER A 100 -9.73 -4.15 -11.54
N PHE A 101 -8.61 -3.48 -11.22
CA PHE A 101 -8.39 -2.09 -11.63
C PHE A 101 -8.33 -1.95 -13.16
N LEU A 102 -7.54 -2.78 -13.83
CA LEU A 102 -7.40 -2.74 -15.29
C LEU A 102 -8.72 -3.06 -15.98
N GLU A 103 -9.45 -4.07 -15.50
CA GLU A 103 -10.77 -4.43 -16.03
C GLU A 103 -11.75 -3.25 -15.98
N LYS A 104 -11.84 -2.55 -14.84
CA LYS A 104 -12.69 -1.37 -14.68
C LYS A 104 -12.31 -0.24 -15.64
N ARG A 105 -11.00 0.01 -15.83
CA ARG A 105 -10.52 1.03 -16.76
C ARG A 105 -10.80 0.66 -18.22
N ILE A 106 -10.62 -0.61 -18.59
CA ILE A 106 -10.84 -1.12 -19.95
C ILE A 106 -12.34 -1.09 -20.30
N ILE A 107 -13.20 -1.64 -19.43
CA ILE A 107 -14.66 -1.64 -19.63
C ILE A 107 -15.18 -0.18 -19.70
N GLY A 108 -14.70 0.69 -18.81
CA GLY A 108 -15.04 2.12 -18.82
C GLY A 108 -14.43 2.89 -19.99
N GLN A 109 -13.60 2.24 -20.81
CA GLN A 109 -12.84 2.87 -21.89
C GLN A 109 -11.99 4.07 -21.42
N LEU A 110 -11.49 4.01 -20.19
CA LEU A 110 -10.72 5.06 -19.54
C LEU A 110 -9.21 4.80 -19.66
N PRO A 111 -8.39 5.85 -19.81
CA PRO A 111 -6.93 5.70 -19.82
C PRO A 111 -6.42 5.27 -18.44
N TYR A 112 -5.28 4.58 -18.43
CA TYR A 112 -4.58 4.17 -17.19
C TYR A 112 -3.07 4.33 -17.34
N PRO A 113 -2.35 4.55 -16.21
CA PRO A 113 -0.89 4.66 -16.18
C PRO A 113 -0.21 3.29 -16.28
N GLY A 114 1.12 3.28 -16.36
CA GLY A 114 1.90 2.07 -16.11
C GLY A 114 1.75 1.59 -14.67
N LEU A 115 1.73 0.27 -14.47
CA LEU A 115 1.58 -0.36 -13.16
C LEU A 115 2.79 -1.25 -12.89
N LEU A 116 3.42 -1.06 -11.72
CA LEU A 116 4.59 -1.81 -11.30
C LEU A 116 4.32 -2.48 -9.95
N SER A 117 4.40 -3.81 -9.89
CA SER A 117 4.53 -4.58 -8.65
C SER A 117 5.88 -5.28 -8.62
N TYR A 118 6.53 -5.37 -7.46
CA TYR A 118 7.85 -5.96 -7.35
C TYR A 118 8.06 -6.63 -5.99
N ASP A 119 8.97 -7.57 -5.97
CA ASP A 119 9.47 -8.18 -4.74
C ASP A 119 10.73 -7.43 -4.29
N ARG A 120 10.72 -6.84 -3.08
CA ARG A 120 11.96 -6.31 -2.48
C ARG A 120 12.98 -7.44 -2.34
N TYR A 121 14.26 -7.08 -2.17
CA TYR A 121 15.26 -8.09 -1.82
C TYR A 121 14.80 -8.93 -0.63
N GLY A 122 14.94 -10.25 -0.75
CA GLY A 122 14.49 -11.22 0.24
C GLY A 122 13.01 -11.59 0.19
N GLN A 123 12.23 -11.02 -0.75
CA GLN A 123 10.83 -11.38 -0.99
C GLN A 123 10.64 -12.20 -2.26
N GLY A 124 9.59 -13.01 -2.29
CA GLY A 124 9.10 -13.70 -3.47
C GLY A 124 10.20 -14.38 -4.28
N ASP A 125 10.34 -13.96 -5.55
CA ASP A 125 11.33 -14.48 -6.48
C ASP A 125 12.62 -13.63 -6.55
N SER A 126 12.70 -12.53 -5.79
CA SER A 126 13.91 -11.69 -5.72
C SER A 126 15.02 -12.36 -4.91
N ASP A 127 16.25 -12.09 -5.29
CA ASP A 127 17.40 -12.52 -4.54
C ASP A 127 17.43 -11.82 -3.16
N ARG A 128 18.27 -12.33 -2.27
CA ARG A 128 18.61 -11.62 -1.03
C ARG A 128 19.36 -10.32 -1.31
N ASP A 129 19.23 -9.37 -0.40
CA ASP A 129 20.07 -8.18 -0.44
C ASP A 129 21.55 -8.60 -0.32
N PRO A 130 22.41 -8.29 -1.31
CA PRO A 130 23.81 -8.72 -1.29
C PRO A 130 24.64 -8.01 -0.21
N THR A 131 24.10 -6.96 0.41
CA THR A 131 24.74 -6.25 1.53
C THR A 131 24.46 -6.89 2.90
N ASP A 132 23.49 -7.80 2.98
CA ASP A 132 23.13 -8.51 4.20
C ASP A 132 24.23 -9.52 4.57
N LYS A 133 24.84 -9.35 5.75
CA LYS A 133 25.97 -10.14 6.21
C LYS A 133 25.57 -11.51 6.76
N GLU A 134 24.35 -11.60 7.33
CA GLU A 134 23.87 -12.79 8.02
C GLU A 134 22.83 -13.54 7.16
N GLN A 135 22.69 -14.85 7.39
CA GLN A 135 21.62 -15.63 6.78
C GLN A 135 20.26 -15.33 7.44
N PRO A 136 19.15 -15.35 6.68
CA PRO A 136 17.82 -15.21 7.26
C PRO A 136 17.44 -16.36 8.22
N PRO A 137 16.68 -16.06 9.28
CA PRO A 137 16.14 -14.74 9.62
C PRO A 137 17.24 -13.80 10.18
N CYS A 138 17.30 -12.56 9.68
CA CYS A 138 18.35 -11.62 10.08
C CYS A 138 17.83 -10.16 10.17
N HIS A 139 18.69 -9.28 10.68
CA HIS A 139 18.60 -7.84 10.59
C HIS A 139 19.64 -7.34 9.57
N GLY A 140 19.30 -7.45 8.30
CA GLY A 140 20.15 -6.98 7.21
C GLY A 140 19.92 -5.51 6.86
N HIS A 141 19.47 -5.26 5.63
CA HIS A 141 19.13 -3.92 5.15
C HIS A 141 17.95 -3.31 5.91
N ASP A 142 17.87 -1.98 5.94
CA ASP A 142 16.79 -1.27 6.62
C ASP A 142 15.79 -0.63 5.64
N ALA A 143 14.77 0.06 6.18
CA ALA A 143 13.74 0.71 5.37
C ALA A 143 14.32 1.81 4.44
N MET A 144 15.42 2.48 4.80
CA MET A 144 16.04 3.48 3.94
C MET A 144 16.81 2.85 2.79
N ALA A 145 17.44 1.70 2.99
CA ALA A 145 18.03 0.92 1.91
C ALA A 145 16.95 0.48 0.90
N ALA A 146 15.79 -0.01 1.40
CA ALA A 146 14.67 -0.36 0.54
C ALA A 146 14.10 0.85 -0.24
N VAL A 147 14.14 2.06 0.33
CA VAL A 147 13.75 3.31 -0.35
C VAL A 147 14.74 3.64 -1.49
N GLN A 148 16.03 3.47 -1.27
CA GLN A 148 17.06 3.71 -2.29
C GLN A 148 16.95 2.71 -3.44
N ASP A 149 16.78 1.43 -3.12
CA ASP A 149 16.56 0.38 -4.11
C ASP A 149 15.28 0.65 -4.95
N LEU A 150 14.19 1.04 -4.30
CA LEU A 150 12.94 1.40 -4.97
C LEU A 150 13.15 2.59 -5.92
N ARG A 151 13.91 3.60 -5.52
CA ARG A 151 14.22 4.76 -6.35
C ARG A 151 14.92 4.33 -7.64
N GLN A 152 15.97 3.53 -7.53
CA GLN A 152 16.72 3.06 -8.69
C GLN A 152 15.87 2.13 -9.57
N LEU A 153 15.11 1.19 -8.97
CA LEU A 153 14.19 0.31 -9.70
C LEU A 153 13.21 1.11 -10.57
N ILE A 154 12.57 2.14 -10.01
CA ILE A 154 11.63 2.98 -10.74
C ILE A 154 12.34 3.73 -11.88
N GLU A 155 13.54 4.26 -11.65
CA GLU A 155 14.32 4.98 -12.68
C GLU A 155 14.68 4.07 -13.85
N ASP A 156 15.12 2.85 -13.55
CA ASP A 156 15.55 1.89 -14.56
C ASP A 156 14.36 1.40 -15.40
N ILE A 157 13.27 0.97 -14.74
CA ILE A 157 12.06 0.53 -15.45
C ILE A 157 11.44 1.69 -16.24
N TRP A 158 11.40 2.89 -15.68
CA TRP A 158 10.87 4.05 -16.38
C TRP A 158 11.66 4.38 -17.64
N ARG A 159 13.00 4.30 -17.57
CA ARG A 159 13.88 4.53 -18.70
C ARG A 159 13.66 3.54 -19.82
N ASP A 160 13.43 2.27 -19.49
CA ASP A 160 13.21 1.20 -20.47
C ASP A 160 11.87 1.34 -21.22
N HIS A 161 10.88 1.99 -20.57
CA HIS A 161 9.54 2.19 -21.15
C HIS A 161 9.28 3.60 -21.70
N LEU A 162 10.29 4.48 -21.65
CA LEU A 162 10.17 5.82 -22.23
C LEU A 162 10.34 5.81 -23.74
N ASP A 163 9.53 6.65 -24.41
CA ASP A 163 9.86 7.15 -25.72
C ASP A 163 11.06 8.12 -25.61
N LEU A 164 12.24 7.68 -26.03
CA LEU A 164 13.51 8.41 -25.94
C LEU A 164 13.51 9.77 -26.68
N THR A 165 12.46 10.10 -27.42
CA THR A 165 12.29 11.39 -28.10
C THR A 165 11.82 12.50 -27.17
N LYS A 166 11.44 12.20 -25.93
CA LYS A 166 10.95 13.18 -24.96
C LYS A 166 11.96 13.46 -23.85
N PRO A 167 11.94 14.68 -23.24
CA PRO A 167 12.79 14.95 -22.08
C PRO A 167 12.54 13.92 -20.97
N THR A 168 13.61 13.34 -20.43
CA THR A 168 13.57 12.34 -19.37
C THR A 168 13.17 12.97 -18.05
N HIS A 169 11.86 13.10 -17.81
CA HIS A 169 11.35 13.44 -16.49
C HIS A 169 11.09 12.18 -15.68
N PHE A 170 11.36 12.24 -14.38
CA PHE A 170 10.96 11.16 -13.46
C PHE A 170 9.43 11.04 -13.44
N PRO A 171 8.86 9.82 -13.38
CA PRO A 171 7.42 9.66 -13.42
C PRO A 171 6.75 10.32 -12.21
N CYS A 172 5.54 10.80 -12.42
CA CYS A 172 4.63 11.14 -11.35
C CYS A 172 4.18 9.84 -10.66
N LEU A 173 4.44 9.67 -9.36
CA LEU A 173 4.20 8.41 -8.68
C LEU A 173 2.89 8.40 -7.92
N ILE A 174 2.22 7.25 -8.00
CA ILE A 174 1.13 6.86 -7.10
C ILE A 174 1.54 5.55 -6.44
N PHE A 175 1.58 5.53 -5.10
CA PHE A 175 1.89 4.33 -4.35
C PHE A 175 0.63 3.67 -3.79
N VAL A 176 0.50 2.36 -3.99
CA VAL A 176 -0.50 1.48 -3.36
C VAL A 176 0.24 0.55 -2.41
N CYS A 177 -0.02 0.68 -1.12
CA CYS A 177 0.86 0.11 -0.10
C CYS A 177 0.07 -0.69 0.94
N ASN A 178 0.66 -1.79 1.42
CA ASN A 178 0.16 -2.51 2.59
C ASN A 178 1.23 -2.57 3.69
N SER A 179 0.80 -2.44 4.95
CA SER A 179 1.64 -2.66 6.12
C SER A 179 2.93 -1.82 6.11
N ILE A 180 4.13 -2.43 6.14
CA ILE A 180 5.44 -1.73 6.09
C ILE A 180 5.67 -1.02 4.75
N GLY A 181 5.00 -1.44 3.68
CA GLY A 181 5.01 -0.73 2.40
C GLY A 181 4.55 0.72 2.54
N CYS A 182 3.60 1.01 3.45
CA CYS A 182 3.16 2.37 3.75
C CYS A 182 4.26 3.21 4.41
N ALA A 183 5.05 2.61 5.30
CA ALA A 183 6.20 3.28 5.91
C ALA A 183 7.29 3.58 4.88
N ILE A 184 7.59 2.63 3.99
CA ILE A 184 8.56 2.81 2.89
C ILE A 184 8.09 3.93 1.94
N ALA A 185 6.80 3.97 1.57
CA ALA A 185 6.24 5.05 0.74
C ALA A 185 6.35 6.43 1.40
N ARG A 186 6.11 6.53 2.72
CA ARG A 186 6.30 7.77 3.48
C ARG A 186 7.76 8.23 3.46
N LEU A 187 8.69 7.33 3.75
CA LEU A 187 10.13 7.62 3.72
C LEU A 187 10.59 8.01 2.32
N PHE A 188 10.08 7.34 1.29
CA PHE A 188 10.35 7.70 -0.11
C PHE A 188 9.89 9.11 -0.43
N ALA A 189 8.64 9.47 -0.07
CA ALA A 189 8.09 10.79 -0.32
C ALA A 189 8.82 11.90 0.46
N GLN A 190 9.36 11.60 1.65
CA GLN A 190 10.19 12.52 2.42
C GLN A 190 11.58 12.71 1.80
N GLN A 191 12.20 11.62 1.37
CA GLN A 191 13.54 11.62 0.78
C GLN A 191 13.56 12.24 -0.62
N TYR A 192 12.48 12.05 -1.39
CA TYR A 192 12.33 12.52 -2.77
C TYR A 192 11.04 13.34 -2.91
N PRO A 193 11.05 14.59 -2.40
CA PRO A 193 9.85 15.44 -2.45
C PRO A 193 9.43 15.76 -3.89
N ARG A 194 8.16 16.13 -4.06
CA ARG A 194 7.54 16.62 -5.31
C ARG A 194 7.29 15.59 -6.42
N ILE A 195 7.61 14.31 -6.22
CA ILE A 195 7.40 13.28 -7.25
C ILE A 195 6.24 12.34 -6.93
N VAL A 196 5.80 12.28 -5.67
CA VAL A 196 4.64 11.47 -5.27
C VAL A 196 3.39 12.33 -5.33
N SER A 197 2.42 11.91 -6.14
CA SER A 197 1.13 12.60 -6.33
C SER A 197 -0.01 11.94 -5.60
N GLY A 198 0.07 10.63 -5.35
CA GLY A 198 -0.98 9.87 -4.69
C GLY A 198 -0.44 8.76 -3.79
N LEU A 199 -1.15 8.49 -2.70
CA LEU A 199 -0.86 7.44 -1.72
C LEU A 199 -2.17 6.72 -1.35
N LEU A 200 -2.23 5.42 -1.55
CA LEU A 200 -3.27 4.54 -1.02
C LEU A 200 -2.64 3.64 0.04
N PHE A 201 -2.93 3.90 1.30
CA PHE A 201 -2.41 3.16 2.44
C PHE A 201 -3.44 2.15 2.93
N LEU A 202 -3.10 0.87 2.83
CA LEU A 202 -3.93 -0.25 3.26
C LEU A 202 -3.33 -0.83 4.54
N ASP A 203 -3.99 -0.57 5.65
CA ASP A 203 -3.64 -1.06 7.00
C ASP A 203 -2.16 -0.91 7.34
N SER A 204 -1.71 0.34 7.35
CA SER A 204 -0.30 0.70 7.58
C SER A 204 0.24 0.09 8.86
N ILE A 205 1.49 -0.38 8.84
CA ILE A 205 2.21 -0.66 10.10
C ILE A 205 2.22 0.60 10.98
N MET A 206 2.08 0.42 12.30
CA MET A 206 2.34 1.49 13.28
C MET A 206 3.85 1.65 13.44
N ALA A 207 4.47 2.48 12.58
CA ALA A 207 5.92 2.58 12.44
C ALA A 207 6.67 2.99 13.73
N ASN A 208 5.99 3.70 14.63
CA ASN A 208 6.51 4.17 15.92
C ASN A 208 6.13 3.27 17.10
N SER A 209 5.59 2.07 16.84
CA SER A 209 5.16 1.12 17.87
C SER A 209 6.18 -0.01 18.03
N ASP A 210 6.37 -0.44 19.28
CA ASP A 210 7.06 -1.68 19.62
C ASP A 210 6.15 -2.92 19.55
N SER A 211 4.90 -2.74 19.16
CA SER A 211 3.84 -3.75 19.13
C SER A 211 3.42 -4.31 20.49
N GLN A 212 3.93 -3.74 21.58
CA GLN A 212 3.62 -4.16 22.96
C GLN A 212 2.96 -3.07 23.81
N SER A 213 3.40 -1.82 23.68
CA SER A 213 3.03 -0.73 24.60
C SER A 213 1.56 -0.37 24.60
N PHE A 214 0.80 -0.76 23.57
CA PHE A 214 -0.65 -0.53 23.57
C PHE A 214 -1.46 -1.59 24.34
N TRP A 215 -0.84 -2.70 24.75
CA TRP A 215 -1.43 -3.68 25.64
C TRP A 215 -1.18 -3.29 27.10
N PRO A 216 -2.13 -3.46 28.01
CA PRO A 216 -1.86 -3.29 29.44
C PRO A 216 -0.73 -4.23 29.89
N ASP A 217 0.03 -3.81 30.91
CA ASP A 217 1.14 -4.61 31.42
C ASP A 217 0.79 -5.18 32.79
N PRO A 218 0.42 -6.47 32.89
CA PRO A 218 0.08 -7.09 34.16
C PRO A 218 1.23 -7.15 35.17
N ASP A 219 2.46 -6.96 34.71
CA ASP A 219 3.66 -7.02 35.57
C ASP A 219 4.15 -5.61 35.98
N ALA A 220 3.45 -4.55 35.54
CA ALA A 220 3.74 -3.20 35.98
C ALA A 220 3.31 -2.98 37.42
N PRO A 221 4.09 -2.23 38.23
CA PRO A 221 3.80 -2.01 39.68
C PRO A 221 2.45 -1.32 39.96
N ASP A 222 1.95 -0.56 39.00
CA ASP A 222 0.70 0.21 39.08
C ASP A 222 -0.46 -0.45 38.29
N PHE A 223 -0.28 -1.70 37.87
CA PHE A 223 -1.31 -2.43 37.13
C PHE A 223 -2.55 -2.65 37.99
N ASN A 224 -3.71 -2.35 37.40
CA ASN A 224 -5.01 -2.63 38.02
C ASN A 224 -5.82 -3.60 37.14
N SER A 225 -6.05 -4.83 37.65
CA SER A 225 -6.80 -5.83 36.92
C SER A 225 -8.26 -5.47 36.62
N GLN A 226 -8.82 -4.46 37.28
CA GLN A 226 -10.17 -3.96 36.97
C GLN A 226 -10.31 -3.26 35.63
N ILE A 227 -9.19 -2.88 34.99
CA ILE A 227 -9.21 -2.33 33.62
C ILE A 227 -9.40 -3.41 32.56
N LEU A 228 -9.25 -4.68 32.92
CA LEU A 228 -9.39 -5.76 31.93
C LEU A 228 -10.86 -5.97 31.56
N PRO A 229 -11.14 -6.28 30.28
CA PRO A 229 -12.47 -6.66 29.85
C PRO A 229 -12.99 -7.90 30.60
N HIS A 230 -14.29 -7.98 30.77
CA HIS A 230 -14.93 -9.13 31.41
C HIS A 230 -14.52 -10.44 30.72
N GLY A 231 -14.11 -11.41 31.51
CA GLY A 231 -13.70 -12.75 31.05
C GLY A 231 -12.25 -12.83 30.54
N VAL A 232 -11.47 -11.72 30.64
CA VAL A 232 -10.03 -11.71 30.35
C VAL A 232 -9.24 -11.82 31.65
N THR A 233 -8.26 -12.70 31.68
CA THR A 233 -7.32 -12.86 32.77
C THR A 233 -6.02 -12.10 32.54
N GLU A 234 -5.26 -11.86 33.61
CA GLU A 234 -3.90 -11.30 33.46
C GLU A 234 -3.00 -12.22 32.63
N ASP A 235 -3.18 -13.54 32.73
CA ASP A 235 -2.40 -14.50 31.94
C ASP A 235 -2.72 -14.43 30.44
N ASP A 236 -3.98 -14.16 30.07
CA ASP A 236 -4.34 -13.90 28.65
C ASP A 236 -3.60 -12.69 28.11
N VAL A 237 -3.44 -11.63 28.92
CA VAL A 237 -2.71 -10.42 28.52
C VAL A 237 -1.21 -10.69 28.45
N ARG A 238 -0.62 -11.39 29.45
CA ARG A 238 0.81 -11.77 29.43
C ARG A 238 1.14 -12.58 28.18
N GLU A 239 0.32 -13.60 27.88
CA GLU A 239 0.52 -14.44 26.69
C GLU A 239 0.36 -13.65 25.39
N THR A 240 -0.62 -12.74 25.32
CA THR A 240 -0.80 -11.84 24.17
C THR A 240 0.43 -10.96 23.99
N ARG A 241 0.89 -10.27 25.04
CA ARG A 241 2.10 -9.42 25.00
C ARG A 241 3.33 -10.21 24.57
N ARG A 242 3.53 -11.42 25.14
CA ARG A 242 4.64 -12.31 24.81
C ARG A 242 4.65 -12.63 23.31
N LYS A 243 3.50 -13.03 22.74
CA LYS A 243 3.39 -13.35 21.31
C LYS A 243 3.61 -12.13 20.42
N TYR A 244 3.02 -10.98 20.77
CA TYR A 244 3.25 -9.76 20.00
C TYR A 244 4.72 -9.33 20.02
N LYS A 245 5.41 -9.50 21.15
CA LYS A 245 6.86 -9.31 21.24
C LYS A 245 7.62 -10.29 20.35
N GLU A 246 7.28 -11.55 20.41
CA GLU A 246 7.96 -12.62 19.67
C GLU A 246 7.80 -12.51 18.15
N TYR A 247 6.65 -12.00 17.66
CA TYR A 247 6.38 -11.95 16.23
C TYR A 247 6.58 -10.56 15.62
N PHE A 248 6.26 -9.49 16.34
CA PHE A 248 6.13 -8.16 15.75
C PHE A 248 7.08 -7.10 16.30
N HIS A 249 7.75 -7.36 17.43
CA HIS A 249 8.68 -6.39 17.98
C HIS A 249 9.77 -6.04 16.95
N PRO A 250 10.20 -4.76 16.80
CA PRO A 250 11.22 -4.35 15.84
C PRO A 250 12.54 -5.12 15.95
N GLU A 251 12.87 -5.63 17.15
CA GLU A 251 14.07 -6.46 17.39
C GLU A 251 13.93 -7.93 16.94
N VAL A 252 12.80 -8.32 16.36
CA VAL A 252 12.64 -9.67 15.82
C VAL A 252 13.13 -9.69 14.38
N PRO A 253 14.16 -10.52 14.07
CA PRO A 253 14.65 -10.69 12.73
C PRO A 253 13.62 -11.42 11.86
N ASN A 254 13.71 -11.25 10.54
CA ASN A 254 12.75 -11.86 9.62
C ASN A 254 13.45 -12.48 8.39
N MET A 255 12.68 -13.28 7.66
CA MET A 255 13.20 -14.03 6.49
C MET A 255 13.51 -13.13 5.29
N GLU A 256 12.91 -11.94 5.20
CA GLU A 256 13.24 -10.94 4.19
C GLU A 256 14.60 -10.26 4.46
N GLY A 257 15.03 -10.22 5.73
CA GLY A 257 16.23 -9.47 6.16
C GLY A 257 15.97 -7.98 6.37
N LEU A 258 14.75 -7.50 6.20
CA LEU A 258 14.40 -6.08 6.37
C LEU A 258 14.37 -5.71 7.86
N SER A 259 15.38 -4.98 8.31
CA SER A 259 15.47 -4.50 9.69
C SER A 259 14.47 -3.39 9.99
N ARG A 260 13.70 -3.57 11.08
CA ARG A 260 12.72 -2.58 11.57
C ARG A 260 13.23 -1.79 12.78
N ARG A 261 14.47 -2.04 13.24
CA ARG A 261 15.04 -1.48 14.48
C ARG A 261 15.05 0.04 14.53
N ASN A 262 15.29 0.67 13.41
CA ASN A 262 15.36 2.13 13.31
C ASN A 262 14.04 2.78 12.83
N LEU A 263 12.98 1.98 12.54
CA LEU A 263 11.77 2.48 11.92
C LEU A 263 11.06 3.54 12.78
N ALA A 264 10.97 3.32 14.10
CA ALA A 264 10.41 4.28 15.04
C ALA A 264 11.23 5.59 15.13
N LYS A 265 12.55 5.53 14.88
CA LYS A 265 13.40 6.72 14.80
C LYS A 265 13.20 7.48 13.49
N LEU A 266 13.00 6.77 12.39
CA LEU A 266 12.77 7.35 11.07
C LEU A 266 11.36 7.98 10.97
N LEU A 267 10.37 7.36 11.59
CA LEU A 267 8.96 7.76 11.59
C LEU A 267 8.40 7.83 13.02
N PRO A 268 8.87 8.78 13.87
CA PRO A 268 8.48 8.84 15.28
C PRO A 268 7.03 9.27 15.49
N HIS A 269 6.41 9.91 14.50
CA HIS A 269 5.05 10.43 14.57
C HIS A 269 4.19 9.86 13.43
N ALA A 270 2.93 9.57 13.71
CA ALA A 270 1.97 9.15 12.70
C ALA A 270 1.62 10.29 11.74
N ASP A 271 1.57 11.53 12.23
CA ASP A 271 1.07 12.75 11.59
C ASP A 271 2.16 13.70 11.07
N LEU A 272 3.44 13.36 11.22
CA LEU A 272 4.58 14.20 10.82
C LEU A 272 5.70 13.37 10.18
N PRO A 273 6.54 14.01 9.34
CA PRO A 273 6.36 15.33 8.76
C PRO A 273 5.26 15.36 7.71
N GLN A 274 4.74 16.54 7.39
CA GLN A 274 3.91 16.70 6.21
C GLN A 274 4.71 16.43 4.94
N LEU A 275 4.08 15.77 3.99
CA LEU A 275 4.71 15.38 2.73
C LEU A 275 4.53 16.48 1.69
N GLU A 276 5.57 16.72 0.91
CA GLU A 276 5.54 17.61 -0.23
C GLU A 276 5.40 16.80 -1.52
N GLY A 277 4.23 16.85 -2.14
CA GLY A 277 3.95 16.21 -3.42
C GLY A 277 4.17 17.13 -4.61
N TYR A 278 3.70 16.70 -5.78
CA TYR A 278 3.83 17.43 -7.04
C TYR A 278 3.32 18.87 -6.90
N LEU A 279 4.05 19.84 -7.46
CA LEU A 279 3.81 21.29 -7.37
C LEU A 279 3.84 21.86 -5.93
N GLY A 280 4.61 21.27 -5.02
CA GLY A 280 4.77 21.78 -3.68
C GLY A 280 3.54 21.64 -2.77
N ARG A 281 2.51 20.91 -3.21
CA ARG A 281 1.33 20.57 -2.43
C ARG A 281 1.45 19.11 -1.97
N GLY A 282 0.91 18.78 -0.81
CA GLY A 282 0.89 17.39 -0.33
C GLY A 282 0.27 16.41 -1.35
N PRO A 283 0.68 15.14 -1.38
CA PRO A 283 0.06 14.14 -2.25
C PRO A 283 -1.42 13.92 -1.89
N TYR A 284 -2.24 13.47 -2.84
CA TYR A 284 -3.54 12.92 -2.50
C TYR A 284 -3.36 11.64 -1.70
N LEU A 285 -4.09 11.49 -0.61
CA LEU A 285 -3.95 10.38 0.32
C LEU A 285 -5.31 9.72 0.57
N THR A 286 -5.34 8.40 0.53
CA THR A 286 -6.43 7.59 1.08
C THR A 286 -5.83 6.67 2.14
N VAL A 287 -6.34 6.74 3.36
CA VAL A 287 -5.95 5.85 4.48
C VAL A 287 -7.09 4.87 4.75
N VAL A 288 -6.78 3.59 4.68
CA VAL A 288 -7.72 2.49 4.90
C VAL A 288 -7.23 1.65 6.08
N GLY A 289 -8.11 1.37 7.02
CA GLY A 289 -7.88 0.41 8.11
C GLY A 289 -8.68 -0.87 7.91
N HIS A 290 -8.26 -1.93 8.60
CA HIS A 290 -8.96 -3.21 8.63
C HIS A 290 -10.36 -3.10 9.28
N ASP A 291 -11.24 -4.06 8.97
CA ASP A 291 -12.47 -4.31 9.71
C ASP A 291 -12.13 -4.89 11.10
N TRP A 292 -12.57 -4.22 12.14
CA TRP A 292 -12.23 -4.57 13.51
C TRP A 292 -12.64 -5.98 13.89
N GLU A 293 -13.85 -6.37 13.48
CA GLU A 293 -14.40 -7.69 13.78
C GLU A 293 -13.63 -8.79 13.05
N THR A 294 -13.36 -8.56 11.75
CA THR A 294 -12.61 -9.51 10.92
C THR A 294 -11.18 -9.67 11.41
N PHE A 295 -10.49 -8.57 11.70
CA PHE A 295 -9.11 -8.61 12.21
C PHE A 295 -9.02 -9.28 13.59
N ALA A 296 -9.96 -8.99 14.49
CA ALA A 296 -10.02 -9.63 15.79
C ALA A 296 -10.30 -11.15 15.69
N GLN A 297 -11.15 -11.54 14.73
CA GLN A 297 -11.42 -12.94 14.46
C GLN A 297 -10.19 -13.65 13.86
N GLN A 298 -9.49 -13.03 12.93
CA GLN A 298 -8.24 -13.55 12.37
C GLN A 298 -7.13 -13.68 13.44
N SER A 299 -7.03 -12.70 14.35
CA SER A 299 -6.08 -12.74 15.48
C SER A 299 -6.38 -13.88 16.45
N LEU A 300 -7.65 -14.20 16.66
CA LEU A 300 -8.08 -15.31 17.51
C LEU A 300 -7.78 -16.67 16.86
N THR A 301 -8.09 -16.82 15.57
CA THR A 301 -7.99 -18.12 14.87
C THR A 301 -6.62 -18.40 14.29
N GLY A 302 -5.81 -17.38 14.11
CA GLY A 302 -4.44 -17.47 13.60
C GLY A 302 -3.42 -17.92 14.66
N SER A 303 -2.13 -17.80 14.34
CA SER A 303 -1.02 -18.22 15.21
C SER A 303 -0.96 -17.46 16.55
N LEU A 304 -1.42 -16.22 16.56
CA LEU A 304 -1.43 -15.38 17.76
C LEU A 304 -2.39 -15.89 18.83
N ARG A 305 -3.55 -16.41 18.42
CA ARG A 305 -4.63 -16.87 19.33
C ARG A 305 -5.00 -15.82 20.38
N THR A 306 -4.95 -14.54 19.99
CA THR A 306 -5.30 -13.43 20.87
C THR A 306 -6.80 -13.44 21.13
N PRO A 307 -7.24 -13.39 22.40
CA PRO A 307 -8.65 -13.23 22.71
C PRO A 307 -9.26 -12.05 21.97
N LYS A 308 -10.37 -12.28 21.26
CA LYS A 308 -11.01 -11.29 20.40
C LYS A 308 -11.28 -9.97 21.12
N ILE A 309 -11.77 -10.05 22.35
CA ILE A 309 -12.07 -8.86 23.16
C ILE A 309 -10.81 -8.03 23.44
N LEU A 310 -9.63 -8.63 23.59
CA LEU A 310 -8.37 -7.91 23.74
C LEU A 310 -8.02 -7.14 22.48
N THR A 311 -8.12 -7.77 21.31
CA THR A 311 -7.89 -7.08 20.01
C THR A 311 -8.85 -5.91 19.86
N MET A 312 -10.15 -6.11 20.15
CA MET A 312 -11.18 -5.07 20.05
C MET A 312 -10.93 -3.89 21.00
N THR A 313 -10.45 -4.18 22.23
CA THR A 313 -10.29 -3.17 23.28
C THR A 313 -8.99 -2.37 23.13
N TYR A 314 -7.91 -3.00 22.71
CA TYR A 314 -6.57 -2.39 22.73
C TYR A 314 -5.93 -2.21 21.36
N ALA A 315 -5.83 -3.28 20.55
CA ALA A 315 -5.12 -3.22 19.28
C ALA A 315 -5.86 -2.35 18.26
N ASN A 316 -7.13 -2.60 18.01
CA ASN A 316 -7.93 -1.87 17.02
C ASN A 316 -7.98 -0.36 17.32
N PRO A 317 -8.25 0.09 18.56
CA PRO A 317 -8.21 1.51 18.88
C PRO A 317 -6.81 2.13 18.74
N ALA A 318 -5.73 1.41 19.06
CA ALA A 318 -4.37 1.89 18.86
C ALA A 318 -4.07 2.08 17.37
N TRP A 319 -4.43 1.10 16.54
CA TRP A 319 -4.27 1.18 15.08
C TRP A 319 -5.12 2.29 14.46
N ARG A 320 -6.37 2.42 14.92
CA ARG A 320 -7.25 3.52 14.49
C ARG A 320 -6.64 4.89 14.75
N ARG A 321 -6.12 5.13 15.97
CA ARG A 321 -5.44 6.40 16.31
C ARG A 321 -4.22 6.66 15.42
N TYR A 322 -3.44 5.60 15.11
CA TYR A 322 -2.32 5.74 14.20
C TYR A 322 -2.77 6.16 12.79
N ASN A 323 -3.80 5.51 12.26
CA ASN A 323 -4.38 5.83 10.96
C ASN A 323 -4.99 7.24 10.92
N GLU A 324 -5.59 7.72 12.01
CA GLU A 324 -6.07 9.10 12.16
C GLU A 324 -4.93 10.13 12.14
N GLY A 325 -3.75 9.74 12.62
CA GLY A 325 -2.53 10.54 12.45
C GLY A 325 -2.09 10.59 10.99
N LEU A 326 -2.07 9.45 10.29
CA LEU A 326 -1.63 9.38 8.90
C LEU A 326 -2.41 10.32 7.96
N VAL A 327 -3.70 10.57 8.21
CA VAL A 327 -4.51 11.49 7.38
C VAL A 327 -3.93 12.92 7.38
N LYS A 328 -3.14 13.26 8.40
CA LYS A 328 -2.59 14.62 8.58
C LYS A 328 -1.23 14.84 7.91
N ILE A 329 -0.65 13.82 7.26
CA ILE A 329 0.66 13.97 6.60
C ILE A 329 0.58 14.67 5.23
N THR A 330 -0.59 15.10 4.82
CA THR A 330 -0.84 15.84 3.58
C THR A 330 -1.70 17.08 3.85
N ASP A 331 -1.89 17.92 2.83
CA ASP A 331 -2.73 19.11 2.93
C ASP A 331 -4.17 18.76 3.31
N GLU A 332 -4.81 19.64 4.07
CA GLU A 332 -6.24 19.58 4.34
C GLU A 332 -7.04 19.51 3.02
N GLY A 333 -8.04 18.64 2.98
CA GLY A 333 -8.86 18.39 1.76
C GLY A 333 -8.22 17.47 0.73
N ARG A 334 -6.96 16.98 0.94
CA ARG A 334 -6.34 15.98 0.07
C ARG A 334 -6.32 14.58 0.66
N ALA A 335 -6.60 14.46 1.94
CA ALA A 335 -6.74 13.18 2.62
C ALA A 335 -8.19 12.70 2.64
N ILE A 336 -8.38 11.40 2.49
CA ILE A 336 -9.62 10.67 2.76
C ILE A 336 -9.30 9.57 3.77
N GLY A 337 -10.17 9.40 4.77
CA GLY A 337 -10.04 8.34 5.74
C GLY A 337 -9.84 8.80 7.19
N PRO A 338 -9.52 7.88 8.10
CA PRO A 338 -9.39 6.45 7.81
C PRO A 338 -10.73 5.80 7.49
N ILE A 339 -10.80 5.12 6.34
CA ILE A 339 -11.94 4.29 5.93
C ILE A 339 -11.75 2.87 6.47
N VAL A 340 -12.86 2.17 6.71
CA VAL A 340 -12.83 0.76 7.11
C VAL A 340 -13.07 -0.12 5.88
N ALA A 341 -12.14 -1.02 5.58
CA ALA A 341 -12.33 -2.06 4.57
C ALA A 341 -13.20 -3.18 5.17
N VAL A 342 -14.51 -3.07 4.99
CA VAL A 342 -15.49 -4.00 5.58
C VAL A 342 -15.20 -5.45 5.15
N GLY A 343 -15.11 -6.36 6.11
CA GLY A 343 -14.82 -7.78 5.89
C GLY A 343 -13.34 -8.09 5.62
N CYS A 344 -12.45 -7.11 5.67
CA CYS A 344 -11.01 -7.28 5.42
C CYS A 344 -10.20 -7.21 6.72
N GLY A 345 -9.24 -8.12 6.86
CA GLY A 345 -8.21 -8.07 7.90
C GLY A 345 -7.00 -7.24 7.47
N HIS A 346 -5.81 -7.62 7.98
CA HIS A 346 -4.58 -6.88 7.73
C HIS A 346 -4.15 -6.84 6.24
N PHE A 347 -4.40 -7.91 5.51
CA PHE A 347 -4.03 -8.02 4.09
C PHE A 347 -5.22 -7.66 3.20
N ILE A 348 -5.62 -6.38 3.22
CA ILE A 348 -6.80 -5.87 2.51
C ILE A 348 -6.78 -6.22 1.02
N GLN A 349 -5.60 -6.20 0.38
CA GLN A 349 -5.44 -6.57 -1.04
C GLN A 349 -5.80 -8.03 -1.34
N ASN A 350 -5.68 -8.92 -0.35
CA ASN A 350 -6.07 -10.32 -0.47
C ASN A 350 -7.55 -10.55 -0.17
N ASP A 351 -8.04 -9.87 0.88
CA ASP A 351 -9.40 -10.05 1.39
C ASP A 351 -10.44 -9.30 0.53
N GLY A 352 -10.09 -8.09 0.06
CA GLY A 352 -10.97 -7.20 -0.71
C GLY A 352 -10.29 -6.56 -1.93
N PRO A 353 -9.85 -7.33 -2.94
CA PRO A 353 -9.16 -6.78 -4.12
C PRO A 353 -10.01 -5.79 -4.91
N GLU A 354 -11.33 -6.00 -4.97
CA GLU A 354 -12.28 -5.09 -5.61
C GLU A 354 -12.35 -3.74 -4.89
N PHE A 355 -12.39 -3.77 -3.56
CA PHE A 355 -12.36 -2.57 -2.73
C PHE A 355 -11.07 -1.77 -2.97
N VAL A 356 -9.91 -2.43 -3.03
CA VAL A 356 -8.61 -1.78 -3.33
C VAL A 356 -8.65 -1.13 -4.71
N SER A 357 -9.22 -1.80 -5.70
CA SER A 357 -9.40 -1.29 -7.05
C SER A 357 -10.29 -0.03 -7.07
N ASP A 358 -11.42 -0.03 -6.34
CA ASP A 358 -12.33 1.11 -6.27
C ASP A 358 -11.68 2.34 -5.63
N GLU A 359 -10.94 2.15 -4.53
CA GLU A 359 -10.21 3.22 -3.87
C GLU A 359 -9.07 3.77 -4.74
N LEU A 360 -8.40 2.90 -5.52
CA LEU A 360 -7.37 3.32 -6.47
C LEU A 360 -7.97 4.13 -7.63
N VAL A 361 -9.10 3.72 -8.17
CA VAL A 361 -9.83 4.50 -9.21
C VAL A 361 -10.18 5.88 -8.66
N SER A 362 -10.77 5.95 -7.47
CA SER A 362 -11.11 7.21 -6.79
C SER A 362 -9.88 8.11 -6.57
N LEU A 363 -8.76 7.53 -6.14
CA LEU A 363 -7.50 8.26 -5.95
C LEU A 363 -6.96 8.80 -7.28
N LEU A 364 -6.95 7.96 -8.32
CA LEU A 364 -6.45 8.32 -9.65
C LEU A 364 -7.25 9.47 -10.25
N ASP A 365 -8.59 9.45 -10.15
CA ASP A 365 -9.45 10.52 -10.65
C ASP A 365 -9.19 11.84 -9.92
N ARG A 366 -8.88 11.84 -8.63
CA ARG A 366 -8.47 13.04 -7.90
C ARG A 366 -7.13 13.61 -8.36
N VAL A 367 -6.18 12.73 -8.72
CA VAL A 367 -4.88 13.13 -9.25
C VAL A 367 -5.02 13.78 -10.62
N VAL A 368 -5.85 13.21 -11.51
CA VAL A 368 -6.06 13.71 -12.90
C VAL A 368 -6.79 15.03 -12.97
N ASN A 369 -7.92 15.14 -12.29
CA ASN A 369 -8.73 16.36 -12.31
C ASN A 369 -7.92 17.61 -11.99
N ARG A 370 -6.78 17.44 -11.36
CA ARG A 370 -5.88 18.53 -11.04
C ARG A 370 -4.85 18.81 -12.13
N VAL A 371 -4.33 17.78 -12.81
CA VAL A 371 -3.38 17.99 -13.92
C VAL A 371 -4.05 18.81 -15.02
N GLU A 372 -5.32 18.53 -15.29
CA GLU A 372 -6.12 19.29 -16.24
C GLU A 372 -6.34 20.74 -15.80
N GLN A 373 -6.69 20.99 -14.53
CA GLN A 373 -6.89 22.35 -14.00
C GLN A 373 -5.61 23.21 -14.00
N VAL A 374 -4.43 22.62 -13.85
CA VAL A 374 -3.15 23.34 -13.90
C VAL A 374 -2.80 23.66 -15.35
N SER A 375 -3.01 22.71 -16.26
CA SER A 375 -2.77 22.93 -17.71
C SER A 375 -3.66 24.02 -18.29
N GLU A 376 -4.93 24.13 -17.86
CA GLU A 376 -5.83 25.21 -18.27
C GLU A 376 -5.40 26.57 -17.72
N ARG A 377 -4.88 26.65 -16.50
CA ARG A 377 -4.39 27.91 -15.91
C ARG A 377 -3.12 28.41 -16.58
N ASP A 378 -2.19 27.53 -16.88
CA ASP A 378 -0.95 27.88 -17.59
C ASP A 378 -1.21 28.22 -19.05
N GLY A 379 -2.17 27.56 -19.72
CA GLY A 379 -2.63 27.88 -21.07
C GLY A 379 -3.35 29.23 -21.16
N SER A 380 -4.06 29.64 -20.11
CA SER A 380 -4.74 30.97 -20.09
C SER A 380 -3.81 32.14 -19.80
N SER A 381 -2.63 31.87 -19.20
CA SER A 381 -1.61 32.90 -18.94
C SER A 381 -0.73 33.21 -20.15
N SER A 382 -0.73 32.35 -21.18
CA SER A 382 0.07 32.52 -22.38
C SER A 382 -0.62 33.31 -23.50
N VAL A 383 -1.88 33.74 -23.34
CA VAL A 383 -2.64 34.54 -24.36
C VAL A 383 -2.64 36.04 -24.04
N GLY A 384 -1.92 36.48 -23.02
CA GLY A 384 -1.97 37.89 -22.55
C GLY A 384 -0.68 38.73 -22.70
N ILE A 385 0.25 38.42 -23.60
CA ILE A 385 1.38 39.34 -23.91
C ILE A 385 1.71 39.28 -25.42
N PHE A 386 0.90 39.95 -26.22
CA PHE A 386 1.30 40.59 -27.49
C PHE A 386 0.15 41.51 -27.91
N ASP A 387 0.19 42.75 -27.42
CA ASP A 387 -0.26 43.97 -28.12
C ASP A 387 0.12 45.16 -27.24
N GLY A 388 1.10 45.96 -27.76
CA GLY A 388 1.48 47.22 -27.16
C GLY A 388 2.89 47.64 -27.58
#